data_d579261059d81dfb77bb6e61620182f6
#
_entry.id   d579261059d81dfb77bb6e61620182f6
#
_cell.length_a   1.000
_cell.length_b   1.000
_cell.length_c   1.000
_cell.angle_alpha   90.00
_cell.angle_beta   90.00
_cell.angle_gamma   90.00
#
_symmetry.space_group_name_H-M   'P 1'
#
loop_
_entity.id
_entity.type
_entity.pdbx_description
1 polymer ?
#
loop_
_entity_poly.entity_id
_entity_poly.type
_entity_poly.pdbx_seq_one_letter_code
_entity_poly.pdbx_strand_id
1 'polypeptide(L)'
;MNAVPVTGSRCLVTGGAGTIGSTVVDQLIEAGAREVVVLDNFVRGRMANLARAEHLAAPGQLRVVDGDIRDRALLRELLGDDTDLLFHLAAIRITQCAAEPRLALEIMVDGTFDVIEAAAERGVRKLVASSTASVYGLADTFPTPETQHPYNNDTFYGAAKVFNEGMLRSFHATTGLDYVALRYFNVYGPRMDVHGRYTEVFIRWMERIAAGQPPLIFGDGAQTMDFVYTEDIARANLLAAAAPVTDRVYNIASASEVSLRGLADALLAAMDRTDLDVEHGPARGTAGGVVRRLADISAAERDLGWKPELGLDEGLRRLVDWWREQ
;
A
#
# COMPACT_ATOMS: atom_id res chain seq x y z
N MET A 1 -16.81 11.12 -17.67
CA MET A 1 -16.21 10.56 -16.45
C MET A 1 -17.01 11.06 -15.27
N ASN A 2 -17.61 10.19 -14.50
CA ASN A 2 -18.42 10.57 -13.36
C ASN A 2 -17.65 10.23 -12.07
N ALA A 3 -17.63 11.17 -11.14
CA ALA A 3 -17.19 10.88 -9.77
C ALA A 3 -18.06 9.76 -9.18
N VAL A 4 -17.44 8.81 -8.48
CA VAL A 4 -18.16 7.74 -7.78
C VAL A 4 -18.06 8.02 -6.28
N PRO A 5 -19.10 8.55 -5.63
CA PRO A 5 -19.04 8.85 -4.21
C PRO A 5 -18.87 7.56 -3.40
N VAL A 6 -18.08 7.61 -2.35
CA VAL A 6 -17.95 6.48 -1.40
C VAL A 6 -19.25 6.28 -0.61
N THR A 7 -19.87 7.38 -0.17
CA THR A 7 -21.12 7.34 0.59
C THR A 7 -22.23 6.65 -0.22
N GLY A 8 -22.83 5.62 0.36
CA GLY A 8 -23.88 4.83 -0.26
C GLY A 8 -23.40 3.77 -1.26
N SER A 9 -22.09 3.71 -1.58
CA SER A 9 -21.52 2.73 -2.50
C SER A 9 -21.33 1.36 -1.87
N ARG A 10 -21.42 0.31 -2.69
CA ARG A 10 -20.94 -1.02 -2.37
C ARG A 10 -19.50 -1.15 -2.84
N CYS A 11 -18.61 -1.51 -1.92
CA CYS A 11 -17.17 -1.58 -2.13
C CYS A 11 -16.65 -3.01 -1.94
N LEU A 12 -15.77 -3.47 -2.84
CA LEU A 12 -14.94 -4.65 -2.59
C LEU A 12 -13.50 -4.21 -2.33
N VAL A 13 -12.87 -4.76 -1.28
CA VAL A 13 -11.47 -4.49 -0.93
C VAL A 13 -10.72 -5.82 -0.91
N THR A 14 -9.85 -6.07 -1.88
CA THR A 14 -8.96 -7.24 -1.87
C THR A 14 -7.71 -6.94 -1.06
N GLY A 15 -7.27 -7.87 -0.23
CA GLY A 15 -6.18 -7.63 0.73
C GLY A 15 -6.62 -6.71 1.88
N GLY A 16 -7.93 -6.69 2.19
CA GLY A 16 -8.52 -5.78 3.13
C GLY A 16 -8.21 -6.05 4.60
N ALA A 17 -7.64 -7.20 4.96
CA ALA A 17 -7.15 -7.50 6.31
C ALA A 17 -5.65 -7.18 6.49
N GLY A 18 -4.95 -6.69 5.44
CA GLY A 18 -3.58 -6.21 5.50
C GLY A 18 -3.44 -4.83 6.14
N THR A 19 -2.20 -4.35 6.31
CA THR A 19 -1.87 -3.04 6.91
C THR A 19 -2.62 -1.88 6.24
N ILE A 20 -2.49 -1.73 4.92
CA ILE A 20 -3.13 -0.66 4.16
C ILE A 20 -4.63 -0.94 3.99
N GLY A 21 -4.97 -2.18 3.60
CA GLY A 21 -6.35 -2.57 3.31
C GLY A 21 -7.30 -2.35 4.47
N SER A 22 -6.90 -2.73 5.68
CA SER A 22 -7.73 -2.54 6.89
C SER A 22 -7.95 -1.06 7.23
N THR A 23 -6.97 -0.20 6.95
CA THR A 23 -7.12 1.25 7.14
C THR A 23 -8.06 1.85 6.07
N VAL A 24 -8.00 1.34 4.83
CA VAL A 24 -8.99 1.71 3.78
C VAL A 24 -10.39 1.26 4.19
N VAL A 25 -10.55 0.04 4.71
CA VAL A 25 -11.85 -0.48 5.19
C VAL A 25 -12.42 0.40 6.29
N ASP A 26 -11.61 0.80 7.28
CA ASP A 26 -12.06 1.73 8.33
C ASP A 26 -12.62 3.02 7.73
N GLN A 27 -11.86 3.66 6.85
CA GLN A 27 -12.25 4.94 6.25
C GLN A 27 -13.46 4.80 5.32
N LEU A 28 -13.64 3.66 4.62
CA LEU A 28 -14.85 3.40 3.83
C LEU A 28 -16.10 3.30 4.70
N ILE A 29 -16.01 2.62 5.85
CA ILE A 29 -17.10 2.54 6.82
C ILE A 29 -17.43 3.94 7.35
N GLU A 30 -16.42 4.70 7.79
CA GLU A 30 -16.57 6.07 8.30
C GLU A 30 -17.15 7.04 7.26
N ALA A 31 -16.80 6.86 5.98
CA ALA A 31 -17.33 7.66 4.86
C ALA A 31 -18.77 7.27 4.47
N GLY A 32 -19.38 6.29 5.14
CA GLY A 32 -20.76 5.87 4.92
C GLY A 32 -20.96 5.01 3.67
N ALA A 33 -19.99 4.17 3.32
CA ALA A 33 -20.22 3.11 2.33
C ALA A 33 -21.40 2.25 2.76
N ARG A 34 -22.27 1.86 1.80
CA ARG A 34 -23.44 1.04 2.06
C ARG A 34 -23.06 -0.38 2.52
N GLU A 35 -22.07 -0.95 1.87
CA GLU A 35 -21.50 -2.25 2.16
C GLU A 35 -20.01 -2.25 1.81
N VAL A 36 -19.19 -2.80 2.68
CA VAL A 36 -17.76 -3.06 2.41
C VAL A 36 -17.53 -4.57 2.52
N VAL A 37 -17.19 -5.18 1.39
CA VAL A 37 -16.80 -6.59 1.32
C VAL A 37 -15.27 -6.65 1.34
N VAL A 38 -14.72 -7.38 2.29
CA VAL A 38 -13.28 -7.65 2.40
C VAL A 38 -13.00 -9.05 1.84
N LEU A 39 -12.10 -9.17 0.87
CA LEU A 39 -11.54 -10.44 0.41
C LEU A 39 -10.07 -10.51 0.82
N ASP A 40 -9.73 -11.47 1.68
CA ASP A 40 -8.35 -11.72 2.12
C ASP A 40 -8.16 -13.21 2.37
N ASN A 41 -7.00 -13.77 2.04
CA ASN A 41 -6.69 -15.18 2.30
C ASN A 41 -5.96 -15.39 3.64
N PHE A 42 -5.81 -14.34 4.42
CA PHE A 42 -5.19 -14.31 5.75
C PHE A 42 -3.77 -14.89 5.84
N VAL A 43 -3.08 -15.05 4.71
CA VAL A 43 -1.65 -15.45 4.73
C VAL A 43 -0.82 -14.42 5.48
N ARG A 44 -1.19 -13.15 5.39
CA ARG A 44 -0.55 -12.03 6.10
C ARG A 44 -1.53 -11.09 6.78
N GLY A 45 -2.71 -10.91 6.21
CA GLY A 45 -3.81 -10.19 6.81
C GLY A 45 -4.26 -10.87 8.11
N ARG A 46 -4.89 -10.10 9.00
CA ARG A 46 -5.37 -10.59 10.30
C ARG A 46 -6.74 -10.04 10.61
N MET A 47 -7.62 -10.86 11.18
CA MET A 47 -8.92 -10.40 11.66
C MET A 47 -8.79 -9.25 12.68
N ALA A 48 -7.78 -9.29 13.55
CA ALA A 48 -7.50 -8.21 14.50
C ALA A 48 -7.31 -6.84 13.82
N ASN A 49 -6.82 -6.78 12.59
CA ASN A 49 -6.68 -5.53 11.85
C ASN A 49 -8.04 -4.91 11.46
N LEU A 50 -9.11 -5.71 11.42
CA LEU A 50 -10.46 -5.28 11.09
C LEU A 50 -11.30 -4.92 12.32
N ALA A 51 -10.78 -5.07 13.55
CA ALA A 51 -11.52 -4.85 14.78
C ALA A 51 -12.14 -3.45 14.88
N ARG A 52 -11.45 -2.41 14.39
CA ARG A 52 -12.02 -1.05 14.34
C ARG A 52 -13.19 -0.97 13.36
N ALA A 53 -13.04 -1.51 12.15
CA ALA A 53 -14.11 -1.55 11.16
C ALA A 53 -15.33 -2.34 11.68
N GLU A 54 -15.11 -3.48 12.35
CA GLU A 54 -16.19 -4.26 12.97
C GLU A 54 -16.94 -3.46 14.05
N HIS A 55 -16.21 -2.68 14.86
CA HIS A 55 -16.80 -1.82 15.88
C HIS A 55 -17.61 -0.66 15.30
N LEU A 56 -17.15 -0.07 14.19
CA LEU A 56 -17.76 1.11 13.55
C LEU A 56 -18.93 0.73 12.63
N ALA A 57 -18.91 -0.48 12.07
CA ALA A 57 -19.87 -0.90 11.05
C ALA A 57 -21.29 -1.05 11.60
N ALA A 58 -22.27 -0.54 10.87
CA ALA A 58 -23.66 -0.88 11.09
C ALA A 58 -23.93 -2.37 10.76
N PRO A 59 -25.01 -2.97 11.29
CA PRO A 59 -25.37 -4.35 10.95
C PRO A 59 -25.46 -4.56 9.44
N GLY A 60 -24.66 -5.51 8.91
CA GLY A 60 -24.59 -5.84 7.48
C GLY A 60 -23.74 -4.91 6.62
N GLN A 61 -23.12 -3.87 7.17
CA GLN A 61 -22.26 -2.94 6.44
C GLN A 61 -20.88 -3.53 6.14
N LEU A 62 -20.34 -4.42 6.97
CA LEU A 62 -19.06 -5.11 6.76
C LEU A 62 -19.29 -6.60 6.55
N ARG A 63 -18.71 -7.14 5.48
CA ARG A 63 -18.66 -8.58 5.20
C ARG A 63 -17.20 -8.99 4.96
N VAL A 64 -16.71 -9.96 5.73
CA VAL A 64 -15.35 -10.49 5.56
C VAL A 64 -15.44 -11.88 4.94
N VAL A 65 -14.63 -12.10 3.90
CA VAL A 65 -14.57 -13.36 3.13
C VAL A 65 -13.13 -13.86 3.13
N ASP A 66 -12.92 -15.06 3.67
CA ASP A 66 -11.67 -15.79 3.53
C ASP A 66 -11.61 -16.39 2.12
N GLY A 67 -10.65 -15.94 1.31
CA GLY A 67 -10.53 -16.39 -0.08
C GLY A 67 -9.35 -15.77 -0.81
N ASP A 68 -9.02 -16.35 -1.95
CA ASP A 68 -7.87 -15.95 -2.75
C ASP A 68 -8.31 -15.22 -4.03
N ILE A 69 -7.59 -14.18 -4.43
CA ILE A 69 -7.86 -13.43 -5.67
C ILE A 69 -7.69 -14.27 -6.95
N ARG A 70 -7.08 -15.45 -6.87
CA ARG A 70 -6.96 -16.42 -7.96
C ARG A 70 -8.21 -17.30 -8.13
N ASP A 71 -9.17 -17.20 -7.21
CA ASP A 71 -10.47 -17.86 -7.35
C ASP A 71 -11.42 -16.99 -8.19
N ARG A 72 -11.44 -17.26 -9.49
CA ARG A 72 -12.24 -16.51 -10.47
C ARG A 72 -13.75 -16.63 -10.22
N ALA A 73 -14.21 -17.75 -9.67
CA ALA A 73 -15.63 -17.95 -9.38
C ALA A 73 -16.04 -17.08 -8.18
N LEU A 74 -15.21 -17.09 -7.12
CA LEU A 74 -15.40 -16.24 -5.94
C LEU A 74 -15.36 -14.76 -6.31
N LEU A 75 -14.40 -14.33 -7.14
CA LEU A 75 -14.33 -12.92 -7.58
C LEU A 75 -15.61 -12.48 -8.29
N ARG A 76 -16.15 -13.31 -9.21
CA ARG A 76 -17.40 -13.02 -9.92
C ARG A 76 -18.63 -13.01 -9.00
N GLU A 77 -18.63 -13.83 -7.95
CA GLU A 77 -19.68 -13.82 -6.93
C GLU A 77 -19.62 -12.53 -6.11
N LEU A 78 -18.42 -12.15 -5.62
CA LEU A 78 -18.23 -10.99 -4.75
C LEU A 78 -18.42 -9.66 -5.48
N LEU A 79 -18.02 -9.58 -6.75
CA LEU A 79 -18.25 -8.46 -7.65
C LEU A 79 -19.66 -8.57 -8.27
N GLY A 80 -20.71 -8.56 -7.46
CA GLY A 80 -22.08 -8.52 -7.95
C GLY A 80 -22.35 -7.31 -8.86
N ASP A 81 -23.47 -7.35 -9.61
CA ASP A 81 -23.84 -6.29 -10.56
C ASP A 81 -24.07 -4.92 -9.90
N ASP A 82 -24.09 -4.84 -8.57
CA ASP A 82 -24.28 -3.62 -7.77
C ASP A 82 -22.98 -3.13 -7.11
N THR A 83 -21.81 -3.65 -7.50
CA THR A 83 -20.52 -3.18 -6.97
C THR A 83 -20.10 -1.88 -7.64
N ASP A 84 -20.06 -0.81 -6.86
CA ASP A 84 -19.67 0.51 -7.34
C ASP A 84 -18.15 0.68 -7.41
N LEU A 85 -17.43 0.27 -6.36
CA LEU A 85 -16.02 0.53 -6.17
C LEU A 85 -15.26 -0.76 -5.87
N LEU A 86 -14.09 -0.90 -6.49
CA LEU A 86 -13.13 -1.97 -6.19
C LEU A 86 -11.79 -1.35 -5.78
N PHE A 87 -11.31 -1.71 -4.59
CA PHE A 87 -9.97 -1.37 -4.11
C PHE A 87 -9.09 -2.62 -4.17
N HIS A 88 -8.18 -2.67 -5.13
CA HIS A 88 -7.30 -3.82 -5.30
C HIS A 88 -5.96 -3.59 -4.59
N LEU A 89 -5.86 -4.12 -3.36
CA LEU A 89 -4.70 -3.96 -2.48
C LEU A 89 -3.97 -5.28 -2.19
N ALA A 90 -4.56 -6.42 -2.58
CA ALA A 90 -3.94 -7.74 -2.43
C ALA A 90 -2.60 -7.80 -3.18
N ALA A 91 -1.54 -8.14 -2.46
CA ALA A 91 -0.18 -8.25 -2.98
C ALA A 91 0.71 -9.04 -2.02
N ILE A 92 1.81 -9.59 -2.55
CA ILE A 92 2.91 -10.11 -1.73
C ILE A 92 4.09 -9.13 -1.73
N ARG A 93 4.97 -9.23 -0.75
CA ARG A 93 6.09 -8.30 -0.55
C ARG A 93 7.21 -8.50 -1.58
N ILE A 94 7.96 -7.43 -1.85
CA ILE A 94 9.14 -7.45 -2.72
C ILE A 94 10.15 -8.54 -2.34
N THR A 95 10.39 -8.76 -1.05
CA THR A 95 11.29 -9.80 -0.54
C THR A 95 10.74 -11.21 -0.78
N GLN A 96 9.43 -11.40 -0.70
CA GLN A 96 8.79 -12.67 -1.02
C GLN A 96 8.78 -12.90 -2.54
N CYS A 97 8.53 -11.87 -3.34
CA CYS A 97 8.63 -11.98 -4.80
C CYS A 97 10.03 -12.43 -5.25
N ALA A 98 11.09 -11.95 -4.58
CA ALA A 98 12.46 -12.37 -4.86
C ALA A 98 12.75 -13.82 -4.42
N ALA A 99 12.20 -14.25 -3.29
CA ALA A 99 12.37 -15.60 -2.78
C ALA A 99 11.52 -16.65 -3.55
N GLU A 100 10.33 -16.26 -4.01
CA GLU A 100 9.33 -17.15 -4.62
C GLU A 100 8.80 -16.54 -5.95
N PRO A 101 9.65 -16.39 -7.00
CA PRO A 101 9.28 -15.65 -8.20
C PRO A 101 8.13 -16.29 -9.00
N ARG A 102 7.93 -17.60 -8.91
CA ARG A 102 6.78 -18.28 -9.54
C ARG A 102 5.48 -17.87 -8.83
N LEU A 103 5.46 -17.88 -7.50
CA LEU A 103 4.32 -17.42 -6.72
C LEU A 103 4.04 -15.94 -6.96
N ALA A 104 5.10 -15.13 -7.14
CA ALA A 104 4.95 -13.73 -7.50
C ALA A 104 4.21 -13.56 -8.83
N LEU A 105 4.54 -14.35 -9.86
CA LEU A 105 3.82 -14.32 -11.13
C LEU A 105 2.34 -14.67 -10.94
N GLU A 106 2.06 -15.79 -10.26
CA GLU A 106 0.70 -16.28 -10.04
C GLU A 106 -0.20 -15.31 -9.28
N ILE A 107 0.33 -14.63 -8.24
CA ILE A 107 -0.46 -13.71 -7.43
C ILE A 107 -0.48 -12.31 -8.03
N MET A 108 0.71 -11.78 -8.35
CA MET A 108 0.84 -10.37 -8.72
C MET A 108 0.43 -10.10 -10.17
N VAL A 109 0.49 -11.10 -11.04
CA VAL A 109 0.15 -10.95 -12.46
C VAL A 109 -1.16 -11.67 -12.76
N ASP A 110 -1.21 -13.00 -12.64
CA ASP A 110 -2.40 -13.79 -13.01
C ASP A 110 -3.59 -13.44 -12.10
N GLY A 111 -3.40 -13.41 -10.76
CA GLY A 111 -4.46 -13.03 -9.83
C GLY A 111 -4.93 -11.58 -10.00
N THR A 112 -4.02 -10.63 -10.31
CA THR A 112 -4.42 -9.26 -10.63
C THR A 112 -5.18 -9.18 -11.95
N PHE A 113 -4.80 -9.96 -12.95
CA PHE A 113 -5.54 -10.08 -14.21
C PHE A 113 -6.98 -10.55 -13.95
N ASP A 114 -7.15 -11.61 -13.15
CA ASP A 114 -8.48 -12.16 -12.80
C ASP A 114 -9.36 -11.12 -12.09
N VAL A 115 -8.78 -10.30 -11.21
CA VAL A 115 -9.48 -9.19 -10.54
C VAL A 115 -9.93 -8.12 -11.53
N ILE A 116 -9.05 -7.69 -12.43
CA ILE A 116 -9.36 -6.64 -13.43
C ILE A 116 -10.41 -7.16 -14.45
N GLU A 117 -10.25 -8.39 -14.92
CA GLU A 117 -11.19 -9.04 -15.84
C GLU A 117 -12.58 -9.11 -15.21
N ALA A 118 -12.69 -9.63 -13.99
CA ALA A 118 -13.96 -9.73 -13.28
C ALA A 118 -14.60 -8.35 -13.03
N ALA A 119 -13.80 -7.33 -12.70
CA ALA A 119 -14.28 -5.96 -12.54
C ALA A 119 -14.87 -5.40 -13.85
N ALA A 120 -14.21 -5.64 -14.97
CA ALA A 120 -14.69 -5.20 -16.28
C ALA A 120 -15.96 -5.98 -16.70
N GLU A 121 -16.00 -7.31 -16.52
CA GLU A 121 -17.17 -8.15 -16.82
C GLU A 121 -18.40 -7.77 -16.00
N ARG A 122 -18.22 -7.36 -14.74
CA ARG A 122 -19.30 -6.98 -13.82
C ARG A 122 -19.67 -5.50 -13.85
N GLY A 123 -18.99 -4.72 -14.68
CA GLY A 123 -19.29 -3.31 -14.84
C GLY A 123 -19.01 -2.46 -13.59
N VAL A 124 -17.97 -2.80 -12.81
CA VAL A 124 -17.51 -2.00 -11.68
C VAL A 124 -17.28 -0.56 -12.14
N ARG A 125 -17.87 0.41 -11.44
CA ARG A 125 -17.85 1.81 -11.86
C ARG A 125 -16.47 2.43 -11.76
N LYS A 126 -15.67 2.05 -10.76
CA LYS A 126 -14.27 2.46 -10.67
C LYS A 126 -13.43 1.47 -9.89
N LEU A 127 -12.23 1.20 -10.40
CA LEU A 127 -11.19 0.41 -9.76
C LEU A 127 -10.06 1.31 -9.29
N VAL A 128 -9.71 1.27 -7.99
CA VAL A 128 -8.49 1.89 -7.44
C VAL A 128 -7.49 0.78 -7.15
N ALA A 129 -6.34 0.82 -7.83
CA ALA A 129 -5.33 -0.22 -7.72
C ALA A 129 -4.08 0.26 -6.98
N SER A 130 -3.56 -0.57 -6.08
CA SER A 130 -2.26 -0.34 -5.48
C SER A 130 -1.15 -0.57 -6.49
N SER A 131 -0.36 0.47 -6.78
CA SER A 131 0.94 0.39 -7.42
C SER A 131 2.03 0.76 -6.40
N THR A 132 3.24 1.08 -6.84
CA THR A 132 4.39 1.23 -5.95
C THR A 132 5.46 2.13 -6.55
N ALA A 133 6.24 2.83 -5.72
CA ALA A 133 7.47 3.48 -6.14
C ALA A 133 8.52 2.51 -6.73
N SER A 134 8.38 1.20 -6.48
CA SER A 134 9.26 0.18 -7.08
C SER A 134 9.15 0.08 -8.60
N VAL A 135 8.10 0.62 -9.22
CA VAL A 135 7.99 0.70 -10.69
C VAL A 135 9.13 1.53 -11.30
N TYR A 136 9.66 2.48 -10.56
CA TYR A 136 10.75 3.34 -11.01
C TYR A 136 12.14 2.66 -10.98
N GLY A 137 12.27 1.55 -10.22
CA GLY A 137 13.58 0.93 -10.01
C GLY A 137 14.59 1.92 -9.44
N LEU A 138 15.72 2.10 -10.13
CA LEU A 138 16.71 3.13 -9.84
C LEU A 138 16.33 4.41 -10.59
N ALA A 139 15.52 5.25 -9.95
CA ALA A 139 15.13 6.54 -10.53
C ALA A 139 16.35 7.46 -10.67
N ASP A 140 16.36 8.27 -11.73
CA ASP A 140 17.42 9.23 -12.05
C ASP A 140 16.98 10.70 -11.92
N THR A 141 15.68 10.94 -11.70
CA THR A 141 15.11 12.28 -11.52
C THR A 141 14.46 12.40 -10.14
N PHE A 142 14.75 13.47 -9.42
CA PHE A 142 14.24 13.74 -8.08
C PHE A 142 13.85 15.22 -7.89
N PRO A 143 12.65 15.54 -7.36
CA PRO A 143 11.60 14.57 -7.01
C PRO A 143 11.13 13.76 -8.23
N THR A 144 10.81 12.46 -8.02
CA THR A 144 10.50 11.54 -9.13
C THR A 144 9.05 11.75 -9.60
N PRO A 145 8.81 12.20 -10.84
CA PRO A 145 7.45 12.36 -11.37
C PRO A 145 6.90 11.03 -11.90
N GLU A 146 5.58 10.94 -12.11
CA GLU A 146 4.91 9.75 -12.66
C GLU A 146 5.36 9.41 -14.09
N THR A 147 5.93 10.39 -14.79
CA THR A 147 6.48 10.22 -16.16
C THR A 147 7.87 9.59 -16.20
N GLN A 148 8.53 9.38 -15.04
CA GLN A 148 9.80 8.68 -14.97
C GLN A 148 9.70 7.30 -15.62
N HIS A 149 10.65 6.99 -16.49
CA HIS A 149 10.66 5.72 -17.23
C HIS A 149 10.93 4.52 -16.29
N PRO A 150 10.14 3.41 -16.40
CA PRO A 150 10.24 2.27 -15.49
C PRO A 150 11.35 1.26 -15.89
N TYR A 151 12.21 1.57 -16.85
CA TYR A 151 13.17 0.62 -17.44
C TYR A 151 14.25 0.13 -16.44
N ASN A 152 14.63 0.96 -15.47
CA ASN A 152 15.65 0.61 -14.47
C ASN A 152 15.14 -0.28 -13.34
N ASN A 153 14.01 -0.97 -13.55
CA ASN A 153 13.45 -1.88 -12.58
C ASN A 153 14.19 -3.22 -12.60
N ASP A 154 14.69 -3.64 -11.45
CA ASP A 154 15.48 -4.86 -11.27
C ASP A 154 14.83 -5.87 -10.32
N THR A 155 13.53 -5.68 -10.00
CA THR A 155 12.78 -6.54 -9.08
C THR A 155 11.55 -7.16 -9.72
N PHE A 156 11.25 -8.45 -9.41
CA PHE A 156 10.01 -9.09 -9.85
C PHE A 156 8.76 -8.34 -9.39
N TYR A 157 8.80 -7.80 -8.18
CA TYR A 157 7.69 -7.01 -7.62
C TYR A 157 7.42 -5.75 -8.45
N GLY A 158 8.44 -4.96 -8.71
CA GLY A 158 8.30 -3.75 -9.50
C GLY A 158 7.90 -4.05 -10.95
N ALA A 159 8.51 -5.07 -11.59
CA ALA A 159 8.15 -5.50 -12.94
C ALA A 159 6.68 -5.94 -13.03
N ALA A 160 6.19 -6.72 -12.07
CA ALA A 160 4.79 -7.11 -12.00
C ALA A 160 3.87 -5.89 -11.87
N LYS A 161 4.21 -4.91 -11.03
CA LYS A 161 3.40 -3.70 -10.86
C LYS A 161 3.41 -2.80 -12.12
N VAL A 162 4.52 -2.70 -12.85
CA VAL A 162 4.56 -2.05 -14.18
C VAL A 162 3.61 -2.75 -15.14
N PHE A 163 3.64 -4.09 -15.18
CA PHE A 163 2.74 -4.87 -16.02
C PHE A 163 1.27 -4.66 -15.63
N ASN A 164 0.96 -4.60 -14.34
CA ASN A 164 -0.40 -4.35 -13.82
C ASN A 164 -0.94 -2.97 -14.26
N GLU A 165 -0.13 -1.93 -14.21
CA GLU A 165 -0.51 -0.61 -14.75
C GLU A 165 -0.82 -0.68 -16.25
N GLY A 166 -0.02 -1.44 -17.00
CA GLY A 166 -0.25 -1.70 -18.43
C GLY A 166 -1.55 -2.47 -18.70
N MET A 167 -1.87 -3.48 -17.87
CA MET A 167 -3.14 -4.22 -17.96
C MET A 167 -4.34 -3.31 -17.69
N LEU A 168 -4.30 -2.51 -16.62
CA LEU A 168 -5.36 -1.56 -16.29
C LEU A 168 -5.66 -0.63 -17.46
N ARG A 169 -4.62 -0.06 -18.07
CA ARG A 169 -4.74 0.79 -19.25
C ARG A 169 -5.33 0.07 -20.45
N SER A 170 -4.94 -1.18 -20.68
CA SER A 170 -5.46 -2.02 -21.77
C SER A 170 -6.95 -2.35 -21.57
N PHE A 171 -7.37 -2.69 -20.35
CA PHE A 171 -8.77 -2.94 -20.03
C PHE A 171 -9.60 -1.65 -20.15
N HIS A 172 -9.08 -0.51 -19.68
CA HIS A 172 -9.74 0.77 -19.90
C HIS A 172 -9.98 1.05 -21.39
N ALA A 173 -8.95 0.89 -22.22
CA ALA A 173 -9.05 1.14 -23.66
C ALA A 173 -10.01 0.20 -24.40
N THR A 174 -10.15 -1.06 -23.94
CA THR A 174 -10.94 -2.10 -24.63
C THR A 174 -12.35 -2.27 -24.08
N THR A 175 -12.57 -2.03 -22.79
CA THR A 175 -13.84 -2.27 -22.10
C THR A 175 -14.46 -0.99 -21.51
N GLY A 176 -13.69 0.09 -21.41
CA GLY A 176 -14.12 1.30 -20.74
C GLY A 176 -14.05 1.28 -19.21
N LEU A 177 -13.41 0.27 -18.60
CA LEU A 177 -13.23 0.19 -17.14
C LEU A 177 -12.53 1.46 -16.61
N ASP A 178 -13.21 2.21 -15.76
CA ASP A 178 -12.60 3.37 -15.09
C ASP A 178 -11.63 2.90 -13.99
N TYR A 179 -10.39 3.43 -14.02
CA TYR A 179 -9.40 3.09 -13.01
C TYR A 179 -8.49 4.25 -12.63
N VAL A 180 -7.91 4.13 -11.44
CA VAL A 180 -6.77 4.93 -10.96
C VAL A 180 -5.78 3.99 -10.29
N ALA A 181 -4.48 4.12 -10.62
CA ALA A 181 -3.42 3.41 -9.92
C ALA A 181 -2.64 4.37 -9.01
N LEU A 182 -2.36 3.94 -7.78
CA LEU A 182 -1.67 4.74 -6.78
C LEU A 182 -0.30 4.12 -6.49
N ARG A 183 0.77 4.83 -6.86
CA ARG A 183 2.16 4.42 -6.59
C ARG A 183 2.54 4.82 -5.17
N TYR A 184 2.33 3.89 -4.22
CA TYR A 184 2.71 4.12 -2.83
C TYR A 184 4.23 4.13 -2.68
N PHE A 185 4.75 5.10 -1.95
CA PHE A 185 6.13 5.11 -1.51
C PHE A 185 6.29 4.25 -0.25
N ASN A 186 7.20 4.56 0.67
CA ASN A 186 7.46 3.67 1.79
C ASN A 186 6.39 3.84 2.88
N VAL A 187 5.39 2.97 2.86
CA VAL A 187 4.25 3.04 3.78
C VAL A 187 4.62 2.49 5.15
N TYR A 188 4.26 3.20 6.21
CA TYR A 188 4.42 2.77 7.59
C TYR A 188 3.19 3.15 8.43
N GLY A 189 3.00 2.48 9.57
CA GLY A 189 1.89 2.75 10.49
C GLY A 189 1.43 1.52 11.25
N PRO A 190 0.39 1.64 12.08
CA PRO A 190 -0.24 0.53 12.79
C PRO A 190 -0.64 -0.64 11.88
N ARG A 191 -0.79 -1.81 12.46
CA ARG A 191 -1.16 -3.06 11.76
C ARG A 191 -0.10 -3.56 10.78
N MET A 192 1.15 -3.06 10.87
CA MET A 192 2.28 -3.69 10.19
C MET A 192 2.46 -5.12 10.70
N ASP A 193 2.96 -6.00 9.82
CA ASP A 193 3.18 -7.39 10.16
C ASP A 193 4.34 -7.53 11.17
N VAL A 194 4.03 -7.82 12.42
CA VAL A 194 5.00 -8.01 13.52
C VAL A 194 5.42 -9.47 13.71
N HIS A 195 4.82 -10.43 12.98
CA HIS A 195 5.06 -11.86 13.17
C HIS A 195 5.61 -12.57 11.94
N GLY A 196 5.63 -11.88 10.79
CA GLY A 196 6.02 -12.48 9.52
C GLY A 196 7.52 -12.67 9.37
N ARG A 197 7.92 -13.61 8.51
CA ARG A 197 9.33 -13.84 8.13
C ARG A 197 9.98 -12.60 7.48
N TYR A 198 9.18 -11.73 6.88
CA TYR A 198 9.63 -10.59 6.08
C TYR A 198 9.17 -9.26 6.71
N THR A 199 9.42 -9.07 8.02
CA THR A 199 9.06 -7.83 8.72
C THR A 199 9.84 -6.63 8.19
N GLU A 200 9.22 -5.45 8.27
CA GLU A 200 9.81 -4.18 7.84
C GLU A 200 10.91 -3.72 8.80
N VAL A 201 11.74 -2.80 8.35
CA VAL A 201 12.83 -2.22 9.15
C VAL A 201 12.34 -1.61 10.47
N PHE A 202 11.18 -0.95 10.46
CA PHE A 202 10.58 -0.36 11.67
C PHE A 202 10.36 -1.40 12.78
N ILE A 203 9.72 -2.53 12.45
CA ILE A 203 9.43 -3.59 13.42
C ILE A 203 10.73 -4.17 13.99
N ARG A 204 11.68 -4.50 13.13
CA ARG A 204 12.98 -5.06 13.56
C ARG A 204 13.75 -4.11 14.46
N TRP A 205 13.70 -2.81 14.17
CA TRP A 205 14.37 -1.83 15.00
C TRP A 205 13.65 -1.63 16.33
N MET A 206 12.31 -1.59 16.35
CA MET A 206 11.53 -1.51 17.60
C MET A 206 11.81 -2.71 18.50
N GLU A 207 11.86 -3.94 17.97
CA GLU A 207 12.22 -5.14 18.72
C GLU A 207 13.63 -5.05 19.33
N ARG A 208 14.62 -4.60 18.55
CA ARG A 208 15.99 -4.41 19.04
C ARG A 208 16.07 -3.35 20.14
N ILE A 209 15.45 -2.19 19.91
CA ILE A 209 15.43 -1.07 20.86
C ILE A 209 14.75 -1.49 22.15
N ALA A 210 13.63 -2.20 22.11
CA ALA A 210 12.95 -2.74 23.29
C ALA A 210 13.81 -3.74 24.06
N ALA A 211 14.64 -4.52 23.35
CA ALA A 211 15.63 -5.43 23.96
C ALA A 211 16.89 -4.72 24.48
N GLY A 212 16.96 -3.38 24.46
CA GLY A 212 18.13 -2.61 24.88
C GLY A 212 19.28 -2.63 23.89
N GLN A 213 19.04 -3.00 22.63
CA GLN A 213 20.02 -3.03 21.56
C GLN A 213 19.81 -1.88 20.58
N PRO A 214 20.87 -1.29 20.01
CA PRO A 214 20.76 -0.23 19.03
C PRO A 214 20.10 -0.72 17.73
N PRO A 215 19.40 0.15 16.98
CA PRO A 215 18.97 -0.16 15.63
C PRO A 215 20.17 -0.46 14.73
N LEU A 216 20.08 -1.50 13.90
CA LEU A 216 21.16 -1.95 13.02
C LEU A 216 20.94 -1.43 11.60
N ILE A 217 21.83 -0.59 11.12
CA ILE A 217 21.88 -0.09 9.74
C ILE A 217 22.96 -0.86 8.96
N PHE A 218 22.62 -1.36 7.78
CA PHE A 218 23.59 -1.98 6.88
C PHE A 218 24.17 -0.91 5.94
N GLY A 219 25.51 -0.70 6.01
CA GLY A 219 26.21 0.36 5.33
C GLY A 219 26.28 1.65 6.17
N ASP A 220 26.39 2.80 5.51
CA ASP A 220 26.57 4.11 6.15
C ASP A 220 25.26 4.78 6.61
N GLY A 221 24.11 4.27 6.17
CA GLY A 221 22.80 4.84 6.49
C GLY A 221 22.46 6.12 5.73
N ALA A 222 23.25 6.50 4.72
CA ALA A 222 23.03 7.71 3.93
C ALA A 222 21.90 7.56 2.90
N GLN A 223 21.48 6.32 2.60
CA GLN A 223 20.36 6.10 1.68
C GLN A 223 19.09 6.75 2.22
N THR A 224 18.35 7.41 1.31
CA THR A 224 17.19 8.20 1.68
C THR A 224 15.90 7.62 1.11
N MET A 225 14.83 7.73 1.90
CA MET A 225 13.50 7.25 1.55
C MET A 225 12.45 8.32 1.84
N ASP A 226 11.33 8.24 1.14
CA ASP A 226 10.13 9.02 1.37
C ASP A 226 9.12 8.12 2.08
N PHE A 227 8.82 8.42 3.35
CA PHE A 227 7.95 7.63 4.22
C PHE A 227 6.58 8.28 4.34
N VAL A 228 5.53 7.52 4.09
CA VAL A 228 4.14 7.99 4.13
C VAL A 228 3.29 7.13 5.07
N TYR A 229 2.44 7.78 5.85
CA TYR A 229 1.63 7.10 6.87
C TYR A 229 0.40 6.40 6.28
N THR A 230 0.00 5.27 6.87
CA THR A 230 -1.09 4.41 6.35
C THR A 230 -2.43 5.14 6.22
N GLU A 231 -2.78 6.03 7.14
CA GLU A 231 -4.03 6.80 7.07
C GLU A 231 -4.06 7.75 5.87
N ASP A 232 -2.93 8.36 5.53
CA ASP A 232 -2.79 9.21 4.34
C ASP A 232 -2.92 8.39 3.05
N ILE A 233 -2.37 7.17 3.03
CA ILE A 233 -2.57 6.22 1.92
C ILE A 233 -4.05 5.84 1.77
N ALA A 234 -4.71 5.51 2.87
CA ALA A 234 -6.13 5.17 2.84
C ALA A 234 -6.97 6.33 2.31
N ARG A 235 -6.71 7.54 2.78
CA ARG A 235 -7.37 8.76 2.29
C ARG A 235 -7.14 8.99 0.79
N ALA A 236 -5.92 8.72 0.28
CA ALA A 236 -5.64 8.80 -1.15
C ALA A 236 -6.51 7.82 -1.97
N ASN A 237 -6.76 6.61 -1.47
CA ASN A 237 -7.64 5.64 -2.12
C ASN A 237 -9.09 6.15 -2.24
N LEU A 238 -9.63 6.71 -1.16
CA LEU A 238 -11.00 7.24 -1.17
C LEU A 238 -11.11 8.47 -2.09
N LEU A 239 -10.14 9.37 -2.06
CA LEU A 239 -10.11 10.53 -2.95
C LEU A 239 -9.98 10.12 -4.42
N ALA A 240 -9.14 9.14 -4.73
CA ALA A 240 -9.00 8.60 -6.09
C ALA A 240 -10.29 7.95 -6.59
N ALA A 241 -11.03 7.25 -5.72
CA ALA A 241 -12.33 6.70 -6.06
C ALA A 241 -13.35 7.80 -6.37
N ALA A 242 -13.38 8.87 -5.57
CA ALA A 242 -14.33 9.95 -5.70
C ALA A 242 -13.99 10.97 -6.81
N ALA A 243 -12.73 11.09 -7.20
CA ALA A 243 -12.30 12.06 -8.20
C ALA A 243 -12.82 11.73 -9.61
N PRO A 244 -13.18 12.73 -10.44
CA PRO A 244 -13.65 12.53 -11.82
C PRO A 244 -12.48 12.29 -12.79
N VAL A 245 -11.56 11.40 -12.44
CA VAL A 245 -10.36 11.05 -13.22
C VAL A 245 -10.33 9.55 -13.53
N THR A 246 -9.77 9.19 -14.68
CA THR A 246 -9.54 7.80 -15.10
C THR A 246 -8.30 7.71 -15.99
N ASP A 247 -7.79 6.49 -16.22
CA ASP A 247 -6.54 6.23 -16.96
C ASP A 247 -5.37 7.08 -16.43
N ARG A 248 -5.20 7.05 -15.10
CA ARG A 248 -4.17 7.84 -14.40
C ARG A 248 -3.42 7.02 -13.38
N VAL A 249 -2.17 7.41 -13.17
CA VAL A 249 -1.35 6.97 -12.05
C VAL A 249 -0.94 8.18 -11.22
N TYR A 250 -0.79 8.02 -9.91
CA TYR A 250 -0.39 9.09 -9.00
C TYR A 250 0.62 8.59 -7.97
N ASN A 251 1.64 9.37 -7.71
CA ASN A 251 2.53 9.18 -6.57
C ASN A 251 1.82 9.56 -5.28
N ILE A 252 1.87 8.66 -4.30
CA ILE A 252 1.34 8.88 -2.96
C ILE A 252 2.47 8.70 -1.95
N ALA A 253 2.96 9.82 -1.42
CA ALA A 253 4.19 9.93 -0.65
C ALA A 253 4.15 11.16 0.28
N SER A 254 5.10 11.28 1.19
CA SER A 254 5.20 12.47 2.05
C SER A 254 5.84 13.68 1.37
N ALA A 255 6.48 13.48 0.20
CA ALA A 255 7.35 14.44 -0.47
C ALA A 255 8.48 14.97 0.47
N SER A 256 8.89 14.15 1.42
CA SER A 256 9.95 14.45 2.39
C SER A 256 11.02 13.36 2.37
N GLU A 257 12.26 13.76 2.24
CA GLU A 257 13.39 12.85 2.13
C GLU A 257 14.02 12.62 3.50
N VAL A 258 14.07 11.37 3.96
CA VAL A 258 14.61 10.97 5.26
C VAL A 258 15.68 9.91 5.06
N SER A 259 16.89 10.12 5.62
CA SER A 259 17.94 9.10 5.62
C SER A 259 17.62 7.95 6.56
N LEU A 260 18.19 6.75 6.35
CA LEU A 260 18.01 5.66 7.31
C LEU A 260 18.60 6.01 8.68
N ARG A 261 19.66 6.81 8.74
CA ARG A 261 20.16 7.34 10.01
C ARG A 261 19.13 8.24 10.68
N GLY A 262 18.56 9.21 9.95
CA GLY A 262 17.53 10.11 10.48
C GLY A 262 16.27 9.34 10.92
N LEU A 263 15.87 8.30 10.20
CA LEU A 263 14.77 7.42 10.61
C LEU A 263 15.07 6.70 11.94
N ALA A 264 16.30 6.19 12.10
CA ALA A 264 16.71 5.50 13.33
C ALA A 264 16.71 6.47 14.53
N ASP A 265 17.24 7.67 14.34
CA ASP A 265 17.25 8.71 15.38
C ASP A 265 15.81 9.12 15.78
N ALA A 266 14.92 9.32 14.81
CA ALA A 266 13.51 9.61 15.07
C ALA A 266 12.78 8.47 15.79
N LEU A 267 13.08 7.20 15.44
CA LEU A 267 12.49 6.05 16.11
C LEU A 267 13.00 5.86 17.53
N LEU A 268 14.31 6.09 17.78
CA LEU A 268 14.88 6.11 19.13
C LEU A 268 14.20 7.18 20.00
N ALA A 269 13.95 8.37 19.45
CA ALA A 269 13.22 9.42 20.14
C ALA A 269 11.76 9.03 20.43
N ALA A 270 11.06 8.42 19.45
CA ALA A 270 9.68 7.96 19.63
C ALA A 270 9.53 6.83 20.67
N MET A 271 10.59 6.05 20.90
CA MET A 271 10.64 4.97 21.89
C MET A 271 11.23 5.41 23.25
N ASP A 272 11.58 6.69 23.43
CA ASP A 272 12.25 7.25 24.63
C ASP A 272 13.60 6.56 24.94
N ARG A 273 14.35 6.21 23.89
CA ARG A 273 15.64 5.49 23.99
C ARG A 273 16.80 6.24 23.32
N THR A 274 16.86 7.55 23.56
CA THR A 274 17.96 8.40 23.09
C THR A 274 19.32 8.10 23.77
N ASP A 275 19.32 7.20 24.75
CA ASP A 275 20.52 6.63 25.37
C ASP A 275 21.26 5.63 24.46
N LEU A 276 20.59 5.11 23.42
CA LEU A 276 21.18 4.20 22.43
C LEU A 276 21.64 5.00 21.19
N ASP A 277 22.74 4.52 20.59
CA ASP A 277 23.18 5.01 19.28
C ASP A 277 22.89 3.96 18.20
N VAL A 278 23.16 4.27 16.94
CA VAL A 278 22.99 3.37 15.80
C VAL A 278 24.19 2.43 15.69
N GLU A 279 23.93 1.15 15.45
CA GLU A 279 24.96 0.17 15.08
C GLU A 279 25.04 0.04 13.54
N HIS A 280 26.28 0.00 13.01
CA HIS A 280 26.51 -0.18 11.57
C HIS A 280 27.02 -1.59 11.28
N GLY A 281 26.31 -2.31 10.40
CA GLY A 281 26.71 -3.58 9.83
C GLY A 281 27.35 -3.41 8.45
N PRO A 282 27.95 -4.50 7.89
CA PRO A 282 28.54 -4.46 6.56
C PRO A 282 27.47 -4.08 5.51
N ALA A 283 27.86 -3.31 4.50
CA ALA A 283 26.98 -2.96 3.40
C ALA A 283 26.46 -4.23 2.71
N ARG A 284 25.15 -4.31 2.49
CA ARG A 284 24.55 -5.39 1.69
C ARG A 284 24.79 -5.09 0.22
N GLY A 285 25.03 -6.13 -0.59
CA GLY A 285 25.19 -5.97 -2.04
C GLY A 285 23.99 -5.28 -2.67
N THR A 286 24.24 -4.49 -3.70
CA THR A 286 23.31 -3.54 -4.32
C THR A 286 22.18 -4.13 -5.17
N ALA A 287 22.04 -5.45 -5.27
CA ALA A 287 20.91 -6.05 -5.99
C ALA A 287 19.58 -5.63 -5.34
N GLY A 288 18.85 -4.74 -6.00
CA GLY A 288 17.60 -4.12 -5.47
C GLY A 288 17.83 -3.01 -4.44
N GLY A 289 19.06 -2.53 -4.24
CA GLY A 289 19.42 -1.47 -3.29
C GLY A 289 19.07 -0.08 -3.81
N VAL A 290 17.94 0.46 -3.37
CA VAL A 290 17.57 1.85 -3.66
C VAL A 290 18.41 2.80 -2.82
N VAL A 291 19.10 3.73 -3.46
CA VAL A 291 19.93 4.74 -2.80
C VAL A 291 19.09 5.96 -2.39
N ARG A 292 18.10 6.32 -3.19
CA ARG A 292 17.27 7.52 -2.99
C ARG A 292 15.83 7.30 -3.43
N ARG A 293 14.88 7.77 -2.64
CA ARG A 293 13.45 7.84 -2.96
C ARG A 293 12.91 9.19 -2.49
N LEU A 294 12.38 9.97 -3.43
CA LEU A 294 11.67 11.23 -3.17
C LEU A 294 10.66 11.42 -4.29
N ALA A 295 9.38 11.57 -3.94
CA ALA A 295 8.31 11.73 -4.91
C ALA A 295 8.04 13.18 -5.30
N ASP A 296 7.64 13.39 -6.54
CA ASP A 296 6.80 14.51 -6.93
C ASP A 296 5.33 14.09 -6.76
N ILE A 297 4.58 14.79 -5.90
CA ILE A 297 3.18 14.51 -5.59
C ILE A 297 2.22 15.55 -6.22
N SER A 298 2.74 16.47 -7.01
CA SER A 298 1.99 17.61 -7.56
C SER A 298 0.76 17.19 -8.39
N ALA A 299 0.81 16.02 -9.04
CA ALA A 299 -0.33 15.48 -9.77
C ALA A 299 -1.45 15.02 -8.81
N ALA A 300 -1.13 14.35 -7.71
CA ALA A 300 -2.11 13.96 -6.70
C ALA A 300 -2.75 15.17 -6.00
N GLU A 301 -1.96 16.20 -5.69
CA GLU A 301 -2.47 17.45 -5.13
C GLU A 301 -3.46 18.13 -6.07
N ARG A 302 -3.10 18.27 -7.34
CA ARG A 302 -3.90 18.98 -8.34
C ARG A 302 -5.20 18.24 -8.69
N ASP A 303 -5.10 16.93 -8.95
CA ASP A 303 -6.19 16.17 -9.58
C ASP A 303 -7.09 15.46 -8.55
N LEU A 304 -6.53 15.10 -7.38
CA LEU A 304 -7.25 14.42 -6.30
C LEU A 304 -7.52 15.33 -5.09
N GLY A 305 -6.88 16.51 -5.02
CA GLY A 305 -6.88 17.34 -3.82
C GLY A 305 -6.18 16.68 -2.62
N TRP A 306 -5.32 15.68 -2.88
CA TRP A 306 -4.64 14.91 -1.84
C TRP A 306 -3.27 15.47 -1.52
N LYS A 307 -2.94 15.54 -0.24
CA LYS A 307 -1.59 15.80 0.27
C LYS A 307 -1.39 15.05 1.58
N PRO A 308 -0.15 14.73 1.98
CA PRO A 308 0.10 14.11 3.28
C PRO A 308 -0.30 15.06 4.41
N GLU A 309 -0.90 14.51 5.46
CA GLU A 309 -1.32 15.28 6.65
C GLU A 309 -0.50 14.94 7.87
N LEU A 310 0.10 13.74 7.92
CA LEU A 310 0.84 13.27 9.07
C LEU A 310 2.36 13.30 8.83
N GLY A 311 3.09 14.03 9.67
CA GLY A 311 4.55 14.04 9.66
C GLY A 311 5.16 12.77 10.28
N LEU A 312 6.45 12.52 9.99
CA LEU A 312 7.16 11.31 10.41
C LEU A 312 7.15 11.12 11.94
N ASP A 313 7.46 12.16 12.71
CA ASP A 313 7.59 12.07 14.17
C ASP A 313 6.29 11.66 14.85
N GLU A 314 5.17 12.25 14.42
CA GLU A 314 3.85 11.88 14.93
C GLU A 314 3.45 10.47 14.48
N GLY A 315 3.70 10.14 13.21
CA GLY A 315 3.43 8.81 12.69
C GLY A 315 4.21 7.71 13.40
N LEU A 316 5.49 7.98 13.74
CA LEU A 316 6.32 7.05 14.52
C LEU A 316 5.80 6.88 15.95
N ARG A 317 5.37 7.96 16.63
CA ARG A 317 4.75 7.85 17.96
C ARG A 317 3.52 6.94 17.93
N ARG A 318 2.60 7.16 17.00
CA ARG A 318 1.40 6.31 16.84
C ARG A 318 1.74 4.85 16.48
N LEU A 319 2.78 4.63 15.66
CA LEU A 319 3.26 3.30 15.35
C LEU A 319 3.83 2.59 16.60
N VAL A 320 4.64 3.28 17.40
CA VAL A 320 5.24 2.75 18.63
C VAL A 320 4.16 2.45 19.67
N ASP A 321 3.19 3.34 19.86
CA ASP A 321 2.08 3.13 20.78
C ASP A 321 1.27 1.90 20.41
N TRP A 322 0.89 1.77 19.14
CA TRP A 322 0.23 0.57 18.64
C TRP A 322 1.08 -0.69 18.84
N TRP A 323 2.39 -0.63 18.56
CA TRP A 323 3.28 -1.77 18.66
C TRP A 323 3.45 -2.26 20.11
N ARG A 324 3.42 -1.36 21.08
CA ARG A 324 3.47 -1.69 22.53
C ARG A 324 2.24 -2.46 23.02
N GLU A 325 1.16 -2.43 22.28
CA GLU A 325 -0.09 -3.12 22.60
C GLU A 325 -0.18 -4.53 21.98
N GLN A 326 0.80 -4.94 21.16
CA GLN A 326 0.81 -6.24 20.48
C GLN A 326 1.45 -7.37 21.37
#